data_1ad5ba5b5688608076f8bb2360abee05
#
_entry.id   1ad5ba5b5688608076f8bb2360abee05
#
_cell.length_a   1.000
_cell.length_b   1.000
_cell.length_c   1.000
_cell.angle_alpha   90.00
_cell.angle_beta   90.00
_cell.angle_gamma   90.00
#
_symmetry.space_group_name_H-M   'P 1'
#
loop_
_entity.id
_entity.type
_entity.pdbx_description
1 polymer ?
#
loop_
_entity_poly.entity_id
_entity_poly.type
_entity_poly.pdbx_seq_one_letter_code
_entity_poly.pdbx_strand_id
1 'polypeptide(L)'
;MTSPFLEIPRVTRPSRKTGTKAPRTETAQAQSFDDEGVRLAILAALEAVYECFPHITLPQYLITLEVRKAERDGSPHTLASIVKKLRMPFSTASRVVWSLTEEGGDIGIIRYLSHPTDRRKKLLVINERNEPNEVPRAISRAMLDYYGEAVRQLKGSV
;
A
#
# COMPACT_ATOMS: atom_id res chain seq x y z
N MET A 1 51.61 24.37 20.25
CA MET A 1 50.20 24.62 19.93
C MET A 1 49.44 23.40 20.38
N THR A 2 48.81 23.50 21.57
CA THR A 2 48.22 22.40 22.32
C THR A 2 46.69 22.46 22.13
N SER A 3 46.12 21.40 21.58
CA SER A 3 44.66 21.25 21.47
C SER A 3 44.04 20.90 22.82
N PRO A 4 42.91 21.51 23.20
CA PRO A 4 42.21 21.11 24.40
C PRO A 4 41.26 19.93 24.12
N PHE A 5 41.41 18.90 24.91
CA PHE A 5 40.50 17.74 25.01
C PHE A 5 39.21 18.20 25.62
N LEU A 6 38.09 17.97 24.94
CA LEU A 6 36.74 18.16 25.45
C LEU A 6 36.37 16.96 26.32
N GLU A 7 36.22 17.18 27.62
CA GLU A 7 35.66 16.21 28.56
C GLU A 7 34.16 16.02 28.31
N ILE A 8 33.77 14.75 28.10
CA ILE A 8 32.37 14.34 27.99
C ILE A 8 31.83 14.05 29.41
N PRO A 9 30.76 14.68 29.88
CA PRO A 9 30.21 14.42 31.22
C PRO A 9 29.57 13.02 31.25
N ARG A 10 29.92 12.25 32.31
CA ARG A 10 29.33 10.95 32.63
C ARG A 10 27.84 11.09 33.00
N VAL A 11 26.99 10.50 32.16
CA VAL A 11 25.55 10.36 32.44
C VAL A 11 25.38 9.27 33.50
N THR A 12 24.93 9.68 34.69
CA THR A 12 24.52 8.79 35.79
C THR A 12 23.23 8.06 35.41
N ARG A 13 23.27 6.70 35.41
CA ARG A 13 22.10 5.84 35.23
C ARG A 13 21.11 6.01 36.38
N PRO A 14 19.81 6.28 36.13
CA PRO A 14 18.81 6.21 37.17
C PRO A 14 18.51 4.77 37.57
N SER A 15 18.38 4.56 38.87
CA SER A 15 18.09 3.31 39.56
C SER A 15 16.80 2.64 39.09
N ARG A 16 16.88 1.33 38.84
CA ARG A 16 15.83 0.43 38.42
C ARG A 16 14.79 0.25 39.51
N LYS A 17 13.66 0.98 39.43
CA LYS A 17 12.49 0.70 40.29
C LYS A 17 11.78 -0.55 39.78
N THR A 18 11.69 -1.55 40.63
CA THR A 18 10.85 -2.74 40.49
C THR A 18 9.39 -2.34 40.43
N GLY A 19 8.83 -2.36 39.22
CA GLY A 19 7.42 -2.07 38.95
C GLY A 19 6.65 -3.36 38.60
N THR A 20 5.66 -3.62 39.37
CA THR A 20 4.59 -4.60 39.39
C THR A 20 4.19 -5.12 38.00
N LYS A 21 4.23 -6.44 37.85
CA LYS A 21 3.83 -7.21 36.66
C LYS A 21 2.31 -7.13 36.50
N ALA A 22 1.85 -6.25 35.60
CA ALA A 22 0.45 -6.21 35.15
C ALA A 22 0.17 -7.35 34.17
N PRO A 23 -1.06 -7.88 34.06
CA PRO A 23 -1.39 -9.07 33.27
C PRO A 23 -1.31 -8.75 31.76
N ARG A 24 -0.29 -9.29 31.12
CA ARG A 24 0.03 -9.09 29.69
C ARG A 24 -0.70 -10.05 28.75
N THR A 25 -1.61 -10.88 29.26
CA THR A 25 -2.09 -12.05 28.51
C THR A 25 -3.30 -11.77 27.60
N GLU A 26 -4.20 -10.89 28.00
CA GLU A 26 -5.43 -10.65 27.20
C GLU A 26 -5.22 -9.75 25.98
N THR A 27 -4.38 -8.73 26.11
CA THR A 27 -4.10 -7.79 25.00
C THR A 27 -3.30 -8.45 23.86
N ALA A 28 -2.42 -9.41 24.19
CA ALA A 28 -1.61 -10.11 23.20
C ALA A 28 -2.43 -11.11 22.35
N GLN A 29 -3.45 -11.75 22.94
CA GLN A 29 -4.33 -12.65 22.20
C GLN A 29 -5.31 -11.91 21.29
N ALA A 30 -5.86 -10.77 21.73
CA ALA A 30 -6.70 -9.94 20.91
C ALA A 30 -5.94 -9.35 19.70
N GLN A 31 -4.68 -8.92 19.91
CA GLN A 31 -3.83 -8.42 18.82
C GLN A 31 -3.43 -9.51 17.82
N SER A 32 -3.17 -10.73 18.26
CA SER A 32 -2.81 -11.84 17.36
C SER A 32 -3.97 -12.29 16.48
N PHE A 33 -5.21 -12.19 16.96
CA PHE A 33 -6.40 -12.54 16.18
C PHE A 33 -6.69 -11.49 15.10
N ASP A 34 -6.52 -10.21 15.42
CA ASP A 34 -6.70 -9.11 14.47
C ASP A 34 -5.61 -9.15 13.38
N ASP A 35 -4.36 -9.42 13.75
CA ASP A 35 -3.24 -9.57 12.81
C ASP A 35 -3.45 -10.73 11.82
N GLU A 36 -3.97 -11.87 12.25
CA GLU A 36 -4.23 -13.01 11.38
C GLU A 36 -5.42 -12.72 10.45
N GLY A 37 -6.48 -12.10 10.96
CA GLY A 37 -7.61 -11.62 10.18
C GLY A 37 -7.18 -10.68 9.05
N VAL A 38 -6.32 -9.75 9.36
CA VAL A 38 -5.77 -8.82 8.36
C VAL A 38 -4.93 -9.55 7.30
N ARG A 39 -4.09 -10.52 7.70
CA ARG A 39 -3.28 -11.31 6.74
C ARG A 39 -4.14 -12.09 5.77
N LEU A 40 -5.18 -12.75 6.25
CA LEU A 40 -6.07 -13.55 5.42
C LEU A 40 -6.94 -12.67 4.51
N ALA A 41 -7.39 -11.51 4.98
CA ALA A 41 -8.08 -10.54 4.14
C ALA A 41 -7.16 -10.00 3.02
N ILE A 42 -5.89 -9.74 3.31
CA ILE A 42 -4.90 -9.35 2.30
C ILE A 42 -4.67 -10.49 1.30
N LEU A 43 -4.54 -11.73 1.76
CA LEU A 43 -4.37 -12.90 0.89
C LEU A 43 -5.56 -13.02 -0.07
N ALA A 44 -6.79 -13.02 0.45
CA ALA A 44 -8.00 -13.09 -0.37
C ALA A 44 -8.11 -11.93 -1.39
N ALA A 45 -7.70 -10.72 -1.00
CA ALA A 45 -7.65 -9.58 -1.91
C ALA A 45 -6.62 -9.77 -3.02
N LEU A 46 -5.44 -10.31 -2.71
CA LEU A 46 -4.38 -10.58 -3.70
C LEU A 46 -4.77 -11.75 -4.64
N GLU A 47 -5.44 -12.78 -4.13
CA GLU A 47 -5.98 -13.87 -4.92
C GLU A 47 -7.01 -13.35 -5.94
N ALA A 48 -7.94 -12.50 -5.52
CA ALA A 48 -8.92 -11.88 -6.41
C ALA A 48 -8.26 -11.01 -7.51
N VAL A 49 -7.15 -10.32 -7.19
CA VAL A 49 -6.36 -9.60 -8.20
C VAL A 49 -5.68 -10.56 -9.16
N TYR A 50 -5.10 -11.63 -8.65
CA TYR A 50 -4.41 -12.64 -9.46
C TYR A 50 -5.36 -13.38 -10.41
N GLU A 51 -6.57 -13.67 -10.00
CA GLU A 51 -7.62 -14.27 -10.85
C GLU A 51 -7.97 -13.36 -12.04
N CYS A 52 -8.04 -12.04 -11.82
CA CYS A 52 -8.34 -11.08 -12.89
C CYS A 52 -7.12 -10.75 -13.75
N PHE A 53 -5.92 -10.74 -13.17
CA PHE A 53 -4.66 -10.37 -13.83
C PHE A 53 -3.52 -11.32 -13.42
N PRO A 54 -3.46 -12.54 -13.93
CA PRO A 54 -2.49 -13.55 -13.49
C PRO A 54 -1.02 -13.17 -13.73
N HIS A 55 -0.78 -12.18 -14.61
CA HIS A 55 0.57 -11.71 -14.94
C HIS A 55 0.93 -10.35 -14.31
N ILE A 56 0.05 -9.76 -13.49
CA ILE A 56 0.34 -8.49 -12.88
C ILE A 56 1.45 -8.63 -11.82
N THR A 57 2.44 -7.78 -11.90
CA THR A 57 3.49 -7.72 -10.89
C THR A 57 3.09 -6.80 -9.74
N LEU A 58 3.66 -7.00 -8.55
CA LEU A 58 3.41 -6.12 -7.41
C LEU A 58 3.68 -4.63 -7.71
N PRO A 59 4.78 -4.24 -8.38
CA PRO A 59 5.00 -2.86 -8.79
C PRO A 59 3.90 -2.30 -9.71
N GLN A 60 3.41 -3.09 -10.66
CA GLN A 60 2.31 -2.69 -11.54
C GLN A 60 1.03 -2.45 -10.74
N TYR A 61 0.71 -3.37 -9.83
CA TYR A 61 -0.46 -3.25 -8.97
C TYR A 61 -0.40 -2.04 -8.04
N LEU A 62 0.75 -1.80 -7.39
CA LEU A 62 0.95 -0.62 -6.53
C LEU A 62 0.80 0.70 -7.29
N ILE A 63 1.35 0.79 -8.50
CA ILE A 63 1.20 1.98 -9.35
C ILE A 63 -0.27 2.18 -9.73
N THR A 64 -0.99 1.13 -10.13
CA THR A 64 -2.41 1.21 -10.47
C THR A 64 -3.25 1.71 -9.30
N LEU A 65 -3.02 1.18 -8.08
CA LEU A 65 -3.73 1.63 -6.88
C LEU A 65 -3.45 3.10 -6.55
N GLU A 66 -2.19 3.54 -6.66
CA GLU A 66 -1.82 4.91 -6.35
C GLU A 66 -2.36 5.90 -7.40
N VAL A 67 -2.35 5.53 -8.69
CA VAL A 67 -2.97 6.32 -9.77
C VAL A 67 -4.47 6.48 -9.52
N ARG A 68 -5.18 5.38 -9.24
CA ARG A 68 -6.61 5.41 -8.93
C ARG A 68 -6.95 6.27 -7.72
N LYS A 69 -6.15 6.14 -6.66
CA LYS A 69 -6.33 6.95 -5.46
C LYS A 69 -6.18 8.43 -5.78
N ALA A 70 -5.11 8.82 -6.47
CA ALA A 70 -4.83 10.20 -6.82
C ALA A 70 -5.89 10.82 -7.76
N GLU A 71 -6.42 10.03 -8.68
CA GLU A 71 -7.51 10.45 -9.56
C GLU A 71 -8.79 10.71 -8.76
N ARG A 72 -9.17 9.81 -7.85
CA ARG A 72 -10.32 9.99 -6.96
C ARG A 72 -10.16 11.21 -6.04
N ASP A 73 -8.92 11.47 -5.59
CA ASP A 73 -8.60 12.62 -4.75
C ASP A 73 -8.50 13.95 -5.57
N GLY A 74 -8.76 13.91 -6.89
CA GLY A 74 -8.73 15.07 -7.80
C GLY A 74 -7.32 15.61 -8.08
N SER A 75 -6.27 14.84 -7.78
CA SER A 75 -4.86 15.22 -7.94
C SER A 75 -4.06 14.14 -8.66
N PRO A 76 -4.35 13.88 -9.96
CA PRO A 76 -3.73 12.79 -10.71
C PRO A 76 -2.21 12.94 -10.78
N HIS A 77 -1.53 11.81 -10.70
CA HIS A 77 -0.06 11.74 -10.68
C HIS A 77 0.57 11.97 -12.06
N THR A 78 1.75 12.58 -12.04
CA THR A 78 2.72 12.47 -13.13
C THR A 78 3.68 11.30 -12.84
N LEU A 79 4.45 10.85 -13.85
CA LEU A 79 5.48 9.83 -13.62
C LEU A 79 6.47 10.25 -12.52
N ALA A 80 6.89 11.52 -12.50
CA ALA A 80 7.81 12.02 -11.47
C ALA A 80 7.20 11.98 -10.06
N SER A 81 5.90 12.24 -9.92
CA SER A 81 5.24 12.14 -8.62
C SER A 81 5.07 10.69 -8.14
N ILE A 82 4.81 9.73 -9.04
CA ILE A 82 4.80 8.28 -8.73
C ILE A 82 6.17 7.82 -8.24
N VAL A 83 7.25 8.19 -8.95
CA VAL A 83 8.63 7.90 -8.54
C VAL A 83 8.89 8.34 -7.10
N LYS A 84 8.52 9.57 -6.78
CA LYS A 84 8.69 10.12 -5.44
C LYS A 84 7.79 9.41 -4.41
N LYS A 85 6.55 9.15 -4.75
CA LYS A 85 5.56 8.54 -3.86
C LYS A 85 5.91 7.11 -3.48
N LEU A 86 6.27 6.29 -4.46
CA LEU A 86 6.57 4.87 -4.27
C LEU A 86 8.07 4.61 -4.02
N ARG A 87 8.90 5.67 -4.01
CA ARG A 87 10.36 5.56 -3.83
C ARG A 87 11.01 4.59 -4.81
N MET A 88 10.51 4.54 -6.02
CA MET A 88 11.04 3.70 -7.10
C MET A 88 12.11 4.44 -7.90
N PRO A 89 13.12 3.74 -8.46
CA PRO A 89 14.00 4.32 -9.47
C PRO A 89 13.18 4.78 -10.69
N PHE A 90 13.54 5.93 -11.28
CA PHE A 90 12.81 6.50 -12.41
C PHE A 90 12.69 5.51 -13.59
N SER A 91 13.79 4.83 -13.93
CA SER A 91 13.82 3.83 -15.01
C SER A 91 12.86 2.67 -14.75
N THR A 92 12.77 2.20 -13.51
CA THR A 92 11.83 1.15 -13.10
C THR A 92 10.39 1.63 -13.21
N ALA A 93 10.07 2.78 -12.61
CA ALA A 93 8.72 3.34 -12.67
C ALA A 93 8.28 3.62 -14.11
N SER A 94 9.17 4.15 -14.96
CA SER A 94 8.88 4.42 -16.37
C SER A 94 8.54 3.13 -17.13
N ARG A 95 9.31 2.06 -16.96
CA ARG A 95 9.02 0.76 -17.60
C ARG A 95 7.71 0.15 -17.12
N VAL A 96 7.48 0.21 -15.80
CA VAL A 96 6.25 -0.33 -15.20
C VAL A 96 5.03 0.45 -15.67
N VAL A 97 5.09 1.79 -15.66
CA VAL A 97 3.99 2.61 -16.19
C VAL A 97 3.77 2.32 -17.68
N TRP A 98 4.84 2.22 -18.47
CA TRP A 98 4.74 1.88 -19.89
C TRP A 98 4.03 0.53 -20.11
N SER A 99 4.39 -0.51 -19.35
CA SER A 99 3.76 -1.83 -19.47
C SER A 99 2.28 -1.86 -19.03
N LEU A 100 1.81 -0.83 -18.33
CA LEU A 100 0.40 -0.65 -17.95
C LEU A 100 -0.42 0.15 -18.95
N THR A 101 0.21 0.73 -19.98
CA THR A 101 -0.49 1.44 -21.07
C THR A 101 -0.83 0.51 -22.23
N GLU A 102 -1.80 0.91 -23.07
CA GLU A 102 -2.17 0.15 -24.26
C GLU A 102 -1.03 0.04 -25.28
N GLU A 103 -0.14 1.06 -25.33
CA GLU A 103 0.99 1.07 -26.25
C GLU A 103 2.15 0.18 -25.79
N GLY A 104 2.28 -0.06 -24.50
CA GLY A 104 3.46 -0.72 -23.91
C GLY A 104 3.23 -2.12 -23.37
N GLY A 105 2.00 -2.58 -23.28
CA GLY A 105 1.70 -3.87 -22.68
C GLY A 105 0.27 -4.36 -22.92
N ASP A 106 0.01 -5.57 -22.46
CA ASP A 106 -1.28 -6.25 -22.68
C ASP A 106 -2.37 -5.83 -21.69
N ILE A 107 -2.00 -5.07 -20.65
CA ILE A 107 -2.92 -4.76 -19.55
C ILE A 107 -3.75 -3.51 -19.86
N GLY A 108 -3.14 -2.44 -20.38
CA GLY A 108 -3.82 -1.23 -20.83
C GLY A 108 -4.64 -0.48 -19.76
N ILE A 109 -4.37 -0.69 -18.46
CA ILE A 109 -5.15 -0.10 -17.38
C ILE A 109 -4.89 1.39 -17.18
N ILE A 110 -3.71 1.89 -17.59
CA ILE A 110 -3.31 3.29 -17.43
C ILE A 110 -3.25 3.95 -18.81
N ARG A 111 -3.68 5.21 -18.87
CA ARG A 111 -3.49 6.07 -20.03
C ARG A 111 -2.87 7.40 -19.63
N TYR A 112 -2.23 8.04 -20.58
CA TYR A 112 -1.69 9.39 -20.41
C TYR A 112 -2.73 10.44 -20.77
N LEU A 113 -2.90 11.42 -19.90
CA LEU A 113 -3.70 12.63 -20.17
C LEU A 113 -2.78 13.85 -20.16
N SER A 114 -2.99 14.80 -21.08
CA SER A 114 -2.24 16.05 -21.08
C SER A 114 -2.60 16.89 -19.85
N HIS A 115 -1.59 17.45 -19.19
CA HIS A 115 -1.83 18.34 -18.03
C HIS A 115 -2.53 19.64 -18.52
N PRO A 116 -3.59 20.11 -17.85
CA PRO A 116 -4.41 21.21 -18.34
C PRO A 116 -3.64 22.52 -18.53
N THR A 117 -2.63 22.80 -17.69
CA THR A 117 -1.86 24.05 -17.73
C THR A 117 -0.43 23.88 -18.24
N ASP A 118 0.10 22.67 -18.31
CA ASP A 118 1.47 22.40 -18.74
C ASP A 118 1.52 21.21 -19.70
N ARG A 119 1.44 21.48 -21.00
CA ARG A 119 1.42 20.43 -22.05
C ARG A 119 2.66 19.52 -22.07
N ARG A 120 3.75 19.92 -21.41
CA ARG A 120 4.96 19.09 -21.29
C ARG A 120 4.79 17.98 -20.25
N LYS A 121 3.85 18.12 -19.35
CA LYS A 121 3.54 17.12 -18.32
C LYS A 121 2.40 16.24 -18.78
N LYS A 122 2.56 14.96 -18.54
CA LYS A 122 1.51 13.96 -18.74
C LYS A 122 1.03 13.47 -17.37
N LEU A 123 -0.27 13.44 -17.21
CA LEU A 123 -0.94 12.86 -16.04
C LEU A 123 -1.21 11.38 -16.32
N LEU A 124 -1.11 10.59 -15.27
CA LEU A 124 -1.48 9.17 -15.29
C LEU A 124 -2.91 9.07 -14.77
N VAL A 125 -3.77 8.47 -15.56
CA VAL A 125 -5.18 8.23 -15.21
C VAL A 125 -5.57 6.80 -15.54
N ILE A 126 -6.57 6.29 -14.87
CA ILE A 126 -7.10 4.96 -15.14
C ILE A 126 -7.80 4.96 -16.52
N ASN A 127 -7.60 3.90 -17.25
CA ASN A 127 -8.30 3.65 -18.51
C ASN A 127 -9.57 2.83 -18.20
N GLU A 128 -10.68 3.51 -18.01
CA GLU A 128 -11.97 2.89 -17.65
C GLU A 128 -12.45 1.83 -18.66
N ARG A 129 -11.96 1.88 -19.91
CA ARG A 129 -12.34 0.89 -20.93
C ARG A 129 -11.76 -0.49 -20.67
N ASN A 130 -10.57 -0.53 -20.09
CA ASN A 130 -9.81 -1.77 -19.86
C ASN A 130 -9.80 -2.17 -18.40
N GLU A 131 -10.43 -1.39 -17.53
CA GLU A 131 -10.56 -1.76 -16.14
C GLU A 131 -11.75 -2.69 -15.98
N PRO A 132 -11.51 -3.95 -15.59
CA PRO A 132 -12.60 -4.81 -15.16
C PRO A 132 -13.22 -4.20 -13.89
N ASN A 133 -14.45 -3.70 -13.97
CA ASN A 133 -15.21 -3.25 -12.79
C ASN A 133 -15.36 -4.34 -11.72
N GLU A 134 -14.95 -5.55 -12.06
CA GLU A 134 -15.01 -6.74 -11.22
C GLU A 134 -13.92 -6.80 -10.17
N VAL A 135 -12.69 -6.30 -10.47
CA VAL A 135 -11.56 -6.38 -9.51
C VAL A 135 -11.85 -5.66 -8.19
N PRO A 136 -12.27 -4.39 -8.19
CA PRO A 136 -12.61 -3.71 -6.94
C PRO A 136 -13.77 -4.39 -6.20
N ARG A 137 -14.73 -4.96 -6.93
CA ARG A 137 -15.85 -5.69 -6.34
C ARG A 137 -15.43 -7.03 -5.76
N ALA A 138 -14.57 -7.78 -6.46
CA ALA A 138 -14.02 -9.04 -5.98
C ALA A 138 -13.18 -8.83 -4.71
N ILE A 139 -12.27 -7.84 -4.70
CA ILE A 139 -11.48 -7.47 -3.52
C ILE A 139 -12.41 -7.07 -2.35
N SER A 140 -13.40 -6.20 -2.60
CA SER A 140 -14.32 -5.77 -1.57
C SER A 140 -15.13 -6.93 -1.02
N ARG A 141 -15.59 -7.86 -1.87
CA ARG A 141 -16.31 -9.07 -1.46
C ARG A 141 -15.44 -9.97 -0.62
N ALA A 142 -14.23 -10.30 -1.08
CA ALA A 142 -13.28 -11.14 -0.36
C ALA A 142 -12.95 -10.56 1.04
N MET A 143 -12.71 -9.25 1.12
CA MET A 143 -12.47 -8.58 2.40
C MET A 143 -13.70 -8.59 3.30
N LEU A 144 -14.90 -8.32 2.77
CA LEU A 144 -16.14 -8.32 3.55
C LEU A 144 -16.54 -9.71 4.03
N ASP A 145 -16.38 -10.74 3.22
CA ASP A 145 -16.66 -12.13 3.59
C ASP A 145 -15.74 -12.53 4.75
N TYR A 146 -14.47 -12.19 4.67
CA TYR A 146 -13.51 -12.49 5.72
C TYR A 146 -13.77 -11.74 7.02
N TYR A 147 -13.93 -10.40 6.96
CA TYR A 147 -14.25 -9.60 8.15
C TYR A 147 -15.65 -9.92 8.69
N GLY A 148 -16.61 -10.22 7.84
CA GLY A 148 -17.95 -10.63 8.24
C GLY A 148 -17.97 -11.94 9.02
N GLU A 149 -17.10 -12.89 8.69
CA GLU A 149 -16.95 -14.15 9.40
C GLU A 149 -16.19 -13.95 10.74
N ALA A 150 -15.14 -13.17 10.76
CA ALA A 150 -14.41 -12.80 11.98
C ALA A 150 -15.33 -12.09 13.00
N VAL A 151 -16.17 -11.15 12.55
CA VAL A 151 -17.13 -10.44 13.42
C VAL A 151 -18.23 -11.37 13.93
N ARG A 152 -18.69 -12.36 13.13
CA ARG A 152 -19.68 -13.36 13.57
C ARG A 152 -19.12 -14.28 14.65
N GLN A 153 -17.87 -14.73 14.51
CA GLN A 153 -17.21 -15.58 15.51
C GLN A 153 -17.04 -14.85 16.85
N LEU A 154 -16.68 -13.56 16.83
CA LEU A 154 -16.56 -12.74 18.04
C LEU A 154 -17.92 -12.57 18.75
N LYS A 155 -19.03 -12.43 18.03
CA LYS A 155 -20.37 -12.29 18.61
C LYS A 155 -20.97 -13.61 19.10
N GLY A 156 -20.50 -14.73 18.59
CA GLY A 156 -20.97 -16.07 19.01
C GLY A 156 -20.22 -16.64 20.21
N SER A 157 -19.18 -15.96 20.70
CA SER A 157 -18.36 -16.39 21.85
C SER A 157 -18.74 -15.69 23.16
N VAL A 158 -19.82 -14.91 23.18
CA VAL A 158 -20.45 -14.29 24.35
C VAL A 158 -21.74 -15.00 24.67
#